data_fd298569cda337171731ab20477cfaaf
#
_entry.id   fd298569cda337171731ab20477cfaaf
#
_cell.length_a   1.000
_cell.length_b   1.000
_cell.length_c   1.000
_cell.angle_alpha   90.00
_cell.angle_beta   90.00
_cell.angle_gamma   90.00
#
_symmetry.space_group_name_H-M   'P 1'
#
loop_
_entity.id
_entity.type
_entity.pdbx_description
1 polymer ?
#
loop_
_entity_poly.entity_id
_entity_poly.type
_entity_poly.pdbx_seq_one_letter_code
_entity_poly.pdbx_strand_id
1 'polypeptide(L)'
;MTLQPAKDSWVDRFATESTPEGVTYDEVLLGGKEFPRSRSVAGILLGLLMFFTIAIGVAQLVNSIGWMILRPGGEYIDWLRANAAFDNPWGMLSAHLALATLIPLSLALVLFVHRRRPGFLASVRPWFRWRYMGISMGLALVVFNVFLFVQHLGQPFPALQPQQNFWAFLVVILLTSPLQAAAEEFFFRGYLLQAFHTLAPRSPWFGVVCSAALFALFHGTQNIPLFLDRFAFGVLVGVLVVKTGAWRPPSART
;
A
#
# COMPACT_ATOMS: atom_id res chain seq x y z
N MET A 1 35.80 -21.59 -32.77
CA MET A 1 35.73 -21.25 -31.32
C MET A 1 34.49 -20.39 -31.17
N THR A 2 33.34 -21.02 -30.96
CA THR A 2 32.03 -20.35 -30.79
C THR A 2 31.97 -19.82 -29.36
N LEU A 3 32.06 -18.51 -29.20
CA LEU A 3 31.81 -17.83 -27.93
C LEU A 3 30.36 -18.17 -27.49
N GLN A 4 30.19 -18.96 -26.44
CA GLN A 4 28.91 -19.08 -25.79
C GLN A 4 28.51 -17.68 -25.29
N PRO A 5 27.26 -17.24 -25.58
CA PRO A 5 26.80 -15.97 -25.02
C PRO A 5 26.92 -16.04 -23.50
N ALA A 6 27.48 -14.99 -22.90
CA ALA A 6 27.55 -14.85 -21.46
C ALA A 6 26.16 -15.15 -20.88
N LYS A 7 26.09 -16.01 -19.84
CA LYS A 7 24.83 -16.27 -19.13
C LYS A 7 24.34 -14.92 -18.62
N ASP A 8 23.27 -14.41 -19.22
CA ASP A 8 22.59 -13.20 -18.72
C ASP A 8 22.43 -13.33 -17.22
N SER A 9 22.97 -12.37 -16.49
CA SER A 9 22.80 -12.34 -15.04
C SER A 9 21.30 -12.27 -14.73
N TRP A 10 20.89 -12.77 -13.59
CA TRP A 10 19.49 -12.64 -13.19
C TRP A 10 19.04 -11.16 -13.11
N VAL A 11 20.00 -10.24 -12.87
CA VAL A 11 19.79 -8.79 -12.89
C VAL A 11 19.45 -8.30 -14.30
N ASP A 12 20.15 -8.79 -15.33
CA ASP A 12 19.91 -8.40 -16.73
C ASP A 12 18.52 -8.85 -17.20
N ARG A 13 18.10 -10.05 -16.76
CA ARG A 13 16.75 -10.55 -17.01
C ARG A 13 15.67 -9.66 -16.39
N PHE A 14 15.90 -9.11 -15.19
CA PHE A 14 14.97 -8.18 -14.55
C PHE A 14 14.92 -6.83 -15.26
N ALA A 15 16.05 -6.33 -15.75
CA ALA A 15 16.09 -5.04 -16.45
C ALA A 15 15.31 -5.05 -17.77
N THR A 16 15.27 -6.21 -18.45
CA THR A 16 14.64 -6.39 -19.77
C THR A 16 13.26 -7.06 -19.72
N GLU A 17 12.79 -7.50 -18.52
CA GLU A 17 11.52 -8.19 -18.41
C GLU A 17 10.36 -7.29 -18.83
N SER A 18 9.66 -7.69 -19.89
CA SER A 18 8.40 -7.08 -20.32
C SER A 18 7.24 -8.00 -19.97
N THR A 19 6.06 -7.43 -19.76
CA THR A 19 4.84 -8.23 -19.65
C THR A 19 4.48 -8.78 -21.04
N PRO A 20 4.04 -10.06 -21.13
CA PRO A 20 3.41 -10.57 -22.34
C PRO A 20 2.21 -9.70 -22.75
N GLU A 21 1.94 -9.62 -24.06
CA GLU A 21 0.77 -8.91 -24.55
C GLU A 21 -0.52 -9.52 -23.99
N GLY A 22 -1.45 -8.66 -23.58
CA GLY A 22 -2.76 -9.08 -23.04
C GLY A 22 -2.79 -9.39 -21.55
N VAL A 23 -1.67 -9.40 -20.83
CA VAL A 23 -1.62 -9.62 -19.37
C VAL A 23 -2.23 -8.43 -18.64
N THR A 24 -3.19 -8.70 -17.77
CA THR A 24 -3.82 -7.70 -16.91
C THR A 24 -2.96 -7.44 -15.65
N TYR A 25 -3.26 -6.36 -14.92
CA TYR A 25 -2.47 -5.96 -13.74
C TYR A 25 -2.45 -7.05 -12.65
N ASP A 26 -3.57 -7.71 -12.40
CA ASP A 26 -3.72 -8.79 -11.43
C ASP A 26 -3.02 -10.07 -11.84
N GLU A 27 -2.75 -10.26 -13.14
CA GLU A 27 -2.09 -11.44 -13.70
C GLU A 27 -0.57 -11.33 -13.77
N VAL A 28 0.01 -10.16 -13.50
CA VAL A 28 1.45 -9.90 -13.70
C VAL A 28 2.35 -10.88 -12.96
N LEU A 29 1.99 -11.31 -11.76
CA LEU A 29 2.78 -12.30 -11.02
C LEU A 29 2.72 -13.70 -11.64
N LEU A 30 1.71 -14.02 -12.44
CA LEU A 30 1.65 -15.29 -13.19
C LEU A 30 2.66 -15.32 -14.35
N GLY A 31 2.93 -14.18 -14.96
CA GLY A 31 3.97 -13.99 -15.98
C GLY A 31 3.89 -14.90 -17.20
N GLY A 32 2.71 -15.41 -17.55
CA GLY A 32 2.51 -16.32 -18.68
C GLY A 32 3.14 -17.72 -18.53
N LYS A 33 3.72 -18.03 -17.36
CA LYS A 33 4.28 -19.35 -17.02
C LYS A 33 3.47 -19.97 -15.89
N GLU A 34 3.40 -21.31 -15.86
CA GLU A 34 2.86 -22.01 -14.71
C GLU A 34 3.69 -21.68 -13.47
N PHE A 35 3.12 -20.87 -12.61
CA PHE A 35 3.78 -20.46 -11.36
C PHE A 35 3.25 -21.34 -10.23
N PRO A 36 4.10 -21.97 -9.43
CA PRO A 36 3.62 -22.82 -8.35
C PRO A 36 2.87 -21.96 -7.32
N ARG A 37 1.58 -22.27 -7.12
CA ARG A 37 0.71 -21.59 -6.14
C ARG A 37 1.31 -21.55 -4.74
N SER A 38 2.14 -22.53 -4.39
CA SER A 38 2.87 -22.57 -3.12
C SER A 38 3.72 -21.34 -2.87
N ARG A 39 4.31 -20.73 -3.91
CA ARG A 39 5.07 -19.48 -3.75
C ARG A 39 4.18 -18.30 -3.37
N SER A 40 2.99 -18.21 -3.95
CA SER A 40 2.05 -17.15 -3.60
C SER A 40 1.53 -17.33 -2.18
N VAL A 41 1.20 -18.56 -1.78
CA VAL A 41 0.83 -18.84 -0.39
C VAL A 41 1.98 -18.49 0.57
N ALA A 42 3.19 -18.96 0.29
CA ALA A 42 4.37 -18.65 1.11
C ALA A 42 4.63 -17.13 1.17
N GLY A 43 4.51 -16.44 0.04
CA GLY A 43 4.71 -15.00 -0.03
C GLY A 43 3.66 -14.21 0.73
N ILE A 44 2.37 -14.61 0.66
CA ILE A 44 1.29 -13.98 1.45
C ILE A 44 1.57 -14.18 2.95
N LEU A 45 1.84 -15.42 3.38
CA LEU A 45 2.12 -15.72 4.79
C LEU A 45 3.36 -14.98 5.30
N LEU A 46 4.44 -14.98 4.51
CA LEU A 46 5.65 -14.25 4.83
C LEU A 46 5.40 -12.73 4.89
N GLY A 47 4.65 -12.19 3.93
CA GLY A 47 4.28 -10.78 3.90
C GLY A 47 3.49 -10.36 5.14
N LEU A 48 2.51 -11.16 5.55
CA LEU A 48 1.74 -10.91 6.76
C LEU A 48 2.60 -11.01 8.02
N LEU A 49 3.44 -12.03 8.13
CA LEU A 49 4.36 -12.19 9.26
C LEU A 49 5.33 -11.01 9.35
N MET A 50 5.95 -10.65 8.25
CA MET A 50 6.93 -9.54 8.20
C MET A 50 6.24 -8.18 8.43
N PHE A 51 5.01 -7.99 7.97
CA PHE A 51 4.24 -6.80 8.30
C PHE A 51 4.16 -6.60 9.81
N PHE A 52 3.67 -7.60 10.55
CA PHE A 52 3.53 -7.46 12.01
C PHE A 52 4.89 -7.34 12.71
N THR A 53 5.91 -8.07 12.29
CA THR A 53 7.22 -8.02 12.97
C THR A 53 7.98 -6.74 12.67
N ILE A 54 8.08 -6.33 11.40
CA ILE A 54 8.84 -5.16 10.98
C ILE A 54 8.12 -3.87 11.40
N ALA A 55 6.81 -3.76 11.15
CA ALA A 55 6.07 -2.57 11.48
C ALA A 55 6.04 -2.31 13.00
N ILE A 56 5.83 -3.35 13.81
CA ILE A 56 5.90 -3.23 15.27
C ILE A 56 7.32 -2.86 15.71
N GLY A 57 8.35 -3.49 15.14
CA GLY A 57 9.75 -3.18 15.44
C GLY A 57 10.10 -1.72 15.13
N VAL A 58 9.69 -1.21 13.97
CA VAL A 58 9.92 0.20 13.58
C VAL A 58 9.11 1.15 14.45
N ALA A 59 7.84 0.85 14.76
CA ALA A 59 7.06 1.66 15.66
C ALA A 59 7.73 1.78 17.05
N GLN A 60 8.20 0.66 17.59
CA GLN A 60 8.90 0.63 18.87
C GLN A 60 10.23 1.39 18.82
N LEU A 61 11.00 1.24 17.74
CA LEU A 61 12.24 1.99 17.56
C LEU A 61 11.99 3.50 17.58
N VAL A 62 11.01 3.99 16.79
CA VAL A 62 10.65 5.41 16.71
C VAL A 62 10.15 5.92 18.07
N ASN A 63 9.29 5.15 18.76
CA ASN A 63 8.81 5.50 20.09
C ASN A 63 9.94 5.58 21.12
N SER A 64 10.89 4.65 21.07
CA SER A 64 12.06 4.65 21.95
C SER A 64 12.99 5.85 21.70
N ILE A 65 13.19 6.20 20.43
CA ILE A 65 13.97 7.40 20.07
C ILE A 65 13.27 8.65 20.59
N GLY A 66 11.95 8.77 20.39
CA GLY A 66 11.16 9.89 20.91
C GLY A 66 11.24 10.03 22.44
N TRP A 67 11.14 8.91 23.13
CA TRP A 67 11.31 8.87 24.60
C TRP A 67 12.69 9.36 25.05
N MET A 68 13.75 8.90 24.41
CA MET A 68 15.11 9.29 24.74
C MET A 68 15.39 10.79 24.46
N ILE A 69 14.81 11.33 23.39
CA ILE A 69 15.02 12.74 22.99
C ILE A 69 14.20 13.69 23.87
N LEU A 70 12.90 13.42 24.01
CA LEU A 70 11.96 14.33 24.65
C LEU A 70 11.97 14.20 26.16
N ARG A 71 12.34 13.04 26.69
CA ARG A 71 12.33 12.75 28.14
C ARG A 71 11.05 13.24 28.84
N PRO A 72 9.86 12.79 28.40
CA PRO A 72 8.59 13.41 28.81
C PRO A 72 8.25 13.23 30.31
N GLY A 73 9.06 12.48 31.05
CA GLY A 73 8.78 12.11 32.45
C GLY A 73 7.74 10.98 32.53
N GLY A 74 7.53 10.42 33.75
CA GLY A 74 6.62 9.31 33.95
C GLY A 74 7.15 7.96 33.48
N GLU A 75 6.27 7.01 33.19
CA GLU A 75 6.65 5.68 32.76
C GLU A 75 6.60 5.54 31.23
N TYR A 76 7.49 4.70 30.67
CA TYR A 76 7.54 4.45 29.22
C TYR A 76 6.23 3.88 28.68
N ILE A 77 5.49 3.10 29.49
CA ILE A 77 4.20 2.53 29.08
C ILE A 77 3.13 3.61 28.85
N ASP A 78 3.15 4.69 29.64
CA ASP A 78 2.21 5.79 29.48
C ASP A 78 2.52 6.61 28.23
N TRP A 79 3.81 6.78 27.91
CA TRP A 79 4.26 7.31 26.63
C TRP A 79 3.75 6.50 25.44
N LEU A 80 3.85 5.16 25.51
CA LEU A 80 3.35 4.29 24.45
C LEU A 80 1.82 4.37 24.31
N ARG A 81 1.09 4.46 25.41
CA ARG A 81 -0.38 4.64 25.38
C ARG A 81 -0.78 5.96 24.74
N ALA A 82 -0.15 7.06 25.12
CA ALA A 82 -0.39 8.38 24.54
C ALA A 82 -0.06 8.39 23.04
N ASN A 83 1.03 7.74 22.62
CA ASN A 83 1.39 7.61 21.22
C ASN A 83 0.38 6.76 20.44
N ALA A 84 -0.12 5.67 21.01
CA ALA A 84 -1.15 4.83 20.38
C ALA A 84 -2.50 5.56 20.24
N ALA A 85 -2.78 6.51 21.13
CA ALA A 85 -3.96 7.39 21.07
C ALA A 85 -3.76 8.60 20.14
N PHE A 86 -2.57 8.79 19.57
CA PHE A 86 -2.20 9.99 18.79
C PHE A 86 -2.30 11.30 19.56
N ASP A 87 -2.08 11.28 20.87
CA ASP A 87 -2.11 12.48 21.73
C ASP A 87 -0.93 13.42 21.44
N ASN A 88 0.10 12.92 20.77
CA ASN A 88 1.25 13.69 20.36
C ASN A 88 1.75 13.32 18.95
N PRO A 89 2.54 14.20 18.27
CA PRO A 89 3.00 13.95 16.91
C PRO A 89 3.90 12.73 16.74
N TRP A 90 4.59 12.26 17.79
CA TRP A 90 5.43 11.06 17.73
C TRP A 90 4.61 9.78 17.55
N GLY A 91 3.40 9.74 18.10
CA GLY A 91 2.49 8.64 17.87
C GLY A 91 2.15 8.48 16.40
N MET A 92 1.78 9.58 15.76
CA MET A 92 1.50 9.59 14.32
C MET A 92 2.75 9.28 13.49
N LEU A 93 3.90 9.86 13.82
CA LEU A 93 5.17 9.59 13.16
C LEU A 93 5.53 8.11 13.23
N SER A 94 5.43 7.49 14.41
CA SER A 94 5.76 6.08 14.60
C SER A 94 4.83 5.16 13.81
N ALA A 95 3.53 5.42 13.79
CA ALA A 95 2.56 4.65 13.03
C ALA A 95 2.78 4.77 11.52
N HIS A 96 2.98 5.98 11.01
CA HIS A 96 3.20 6.19 9.58
C HIS A 96 4.52 5.59 9.09
N LEU A 97 5.61 5.72 9.84
CA LEU A 97 6.90 5.12 9.47
C LEU A 97 6.85 3.58 9.56
N ALA A 98 6.13 3.03 10.53
CA ALA A 98 5.88 1.61 10.62
C ALA A 98 5.16 1.09 9.36
N LEU A 99 4.08 1.76 8.95
CA LEU A 99 3.34 1.41 7.73
C LEU A 99 4.16 1.65 6.45
N ALA A 100 5.01 2.68 6.42
CA ALA A 100 5.88 2.95 5.27
C ALA A 100 6.82 1.77 4.94
N THR A 101 7.13 0.90 5.91
CA THR A 101 7.92 -0.33 5.69
C THR A 101 7.25 -1.32 4.72
N LEU A 102 5.95 -1.20 4.49
CA LEU A 102 5.24 -2.03 3.52
C LEU A 102 5.72 -1.82 2.07
N ILE A 103 6.28 -0.63 1.72
CA ILE A 103 6.87 -0.41 0.40
C ILE A 103 8.05 -1.35 0.18
N PRO A 104 9.17 -1.25 0.93
CA PRO A 104 10.32 -2.13 0.72
C PRO A 104 9.95 -3.60 0.93
N LEU A 105 9.03 -3.92 1.85
CA LEU A 105 8.54 -5.28 2.03
C LEU A 105 7.87 -5.83 0.77
N SER A 106 6.95 -5.08 0.17
CA SER A 106 6.25 -5.48 -1.05
C SER A 106 7.21 -5.67 -2.22
N LEU A 107 8.16 -4.75 -2.38
CA LEU A 107 9.20 -4.84 -3.42
C LEU A 107 10.06 -6.09 -3.22
N ALA A 108 10.46 -6.37 -1.97
CA ALA A 108 11.26 -7.55 -1.62
C ALA A 108 10.50 -8.86 -1.87
N LEU A 109 9.22 -8.95 -1.53
CA LEU A 109 8.39 -10.13 -1.78
C LEU A 109 8.27 -10.42 -3.27
N VAL A 110 8.03 -9.41 -4.10
CA VAL A 110 7.99 -9.59 -5.56
C VAL A 110 9.35 -10.03 -6.10
N LEU A 111 10.42 -9.41 -5.63
CA LEU A 111 11.78 -9.70 -6.11
C LEU A 111 12.24 -11.10 -5.69
N PHE A 112 12.16 -11.43 -4.41
CA PHE A 112 12.80 -12.63 -3.85
C PHE A 112 11.88 -13.85 -3.87
N VAL A 113 10.59 -13.68 -3.61
CA VAL A 113 9.64 -14.81 -3.59
C VAL A 113 9.12 -15.11 -4.99
N HIS A 114 8.66 -14.09 -5.69
CA HIS A 114 8.08 -14.26 -7.02
C HIS A 114 9.12 -14.19 -8.14
N ARG A 115 10.31 -13.65 -7.85
CA ARG A 115 11.40 -13.45 -8.84
C ARG A 115 10.92 -12.67 -10.06
N ARG A 116 10.16 -11.62 -9.80
CA ARG A 116 9.60 -10.71 -10.80
C ARG A 116 10.11 -9.29 -10.56
N ARG A 117 9.99 -8.46 -11.57
CA ARG A 117 10.42 -7.06 -11.50
C ARG A 117 9.54 -6.28 -10.50
N PRO A 118 10.09 -5.65 -9.45
CA PRO A 118 9.31 -4.93 -8.44
C PRO A 118 8.44 -3.80 -8.99
N GLY A 119 8.85 -3.19 -10.13
CA GLY A 119 8.09 -2.14 -10.80
C GLY A 119 6.68 -2.56 -11.24
N PHE A 120 6.40 -3.86 -11.34
CA PHE A 120 5.06 -4.39 -11.64
C PHE A 120 4.04 -4.17 -10.53
N LEU A 121 4.47 -3.78 -9.33
CA LEU A 121 3.55 -3.33 -8.29
C LEU A 121 2.91 -1.97 -8.60
N ALA A 122 3.61 -1.13 -9.36
CA ALA A 122 3.10 0.19 -9.71
C ALA A 122 2.27 0.20 -11.01
N SER A 123 2.56 -0.70 -11.97
CA SER A 123 1.88 -0.77 -13.26
C SER A 123 2.31 -2.00 -14.04
N VAL A 124 1.47 -2.47 -14.99
CA VAL A 124 1.83 -3.46 -16.03
C VAL A 124 3.05 -3.00 -16.83
N ARG A 125 3.19 -1.70 -17.04
CA ARG A 125 4.44 -1.08 -17.47
C ARG A 125 5.17 -0.64 -16.20
N PRO A 126 6.40 -1.08 -15.95
CA PRO A 126 7.09 -0.85 -14.67
C PRO A 126 7.58 0.60 -14.51
N TRP A 127 6.78 1.57 -14.98
CA TRP A 127 7.04 3.00 -14.91
C TRP A 127 5.95 3.70 -14.12
N PHE A 128 6.32 4.60 -13.24
CA PHE A 128 5.39 5.36 -12.45
C PHE A 128 4.70 6.44 -13.30
N ARG A 129 3.36 6.48 -13.26
CA ARG A 129 2.55 7.38 -14.09
C ARG A 129 2.24 8.70 -13.37
N TRP A 130 3.24 9.55 -13.21
CA TRP A 130 3.17 10.82 -12.46
C TRP A 130 1.99 11.71 -12.87
N ARG A 131 1.71 11.81 -14.18
CA ARG A 131 0.60 12.63 -14.69
C ARG A 131 -0.76 12.14 -14.18
N TYR A 132 -1.00 10.82 -14.21
CA TYR A 132 -2.24 10.25 -13.70
C TYR A 132 -2.36 10.42 -12.19
N MET A 133 -1.28 10.26 -11.45
CA MET A 133 -1.24 10.52 -10.01
C MET A 133 -1.61 11.96 -9.70
N GLY A 134 -1.00 12.94 -10.39
CA GLY A 134 -1.31 14.35 -10.17
C GLY A 134 -2.78 14.70 -10.47
N ILE A 135 -3.33 14.19 -11.56
CA ILE A 135 -4.75 14.40 -11.92
C ILE A 135 -5.67 13.77 -10.86
N SER A 136 -5.39 12.52 -10.45
CA SER A 136 -6.19 11.81 -9.44
C SER A 136 -6.14 12.51 -8.09
N MET A 137 -4.98 13.01 -7.67
CA MET A 137 -4.82 13.77 -6.44
C MET A 137 -5.58 15.11 -6.48
N GLY A 138 -5.50 15.83 -7.60
CA GLY A 138 -6.28 17.06 -7.79
C GLY A 138 -7.79 16.81 -7.74
N LEU A 139 -8.25 15.75 -8.41
CA LEU A 139 -9.67 15.36 -8.39
C LEU A 139 -10.11 14.96 -6.97
N ALA A 140 -9.30 14.16 -6.26
CA ALA A 140 -9.58 13.75 -4.89
C ALA A 140 -9.69 14.96 -3.94
N LEU A 141 -8.78 15.93 -4.07
CA LEU A 141 -8.84 17.18 -3.29
C LEU A 141 -10.15 17.94 -3.55
N VAL A 142 -10.54 18.08 -4.81
CA VAL A 142 -11.80 18.78 -5.16
C VAL A 142 -12.99 18.03 -4.57
N VAL A 143 -13.10 16.71 -4.84
CA VAL A 143 -14.24 15.90 -4.38
C VAL A 143 -14.34 15.90 -2.85
N PHE A 144 -13.22 15.75 -2.15
CA PHE A 144 -13.20 15.75 -0.70
C PHE A 144 -13.62 17.09 -0.10
N ASN A 145 -13.13 18.21 -0.65
CA ASN A 145 -13.53 19.54 -0.17
C ASN A 145 -15.00 19.86 -0.50
N VAL A 146 -15.49 19.46 -1.68
CA VAL A 146 -16.92 19.60 -2.01
C VAL A 146 -17.77 18.78 -1.04
N PHE A 147 -17.37 17.54 -0.73
CA PHE A 147 -18.08 16.69 0.23
C PHE A 147 -18.11 17.33 1.62
N LEU A 148 -16.98 17.83 2.13
CA LEU A 148 -16.93 18.55 3.41
C LEU A 148 -17.82 19.79 3.41
N PHE A 149 -17.79 20.57 2.33
CA PHE A 149 -18.66 21.75 2.18
C PHE A 149 -20.14 21.37 2.21
N VAL A 150 -20.53 20.35 1.46
CA VAL A 150 -21.92 19.86 1.41
C VAL A 150 -22.38 19.37 2.79
N GLN A 151 -21.55 18.68 3.55
CA GLN A 151 -21.89 18.24 4.92
C GLN A 151 -22.14 19.41 5.89
N HIS A 152 -21.54 20.57 5.64
CA HIS A 152 -21.71 21.76 6.47
C HIS A 152 -22.81 22.70 5.96
N LEU A 153 -23.55 22.37 4.88
CA LEU A 153 -24.66 23.18 4.41
C LEU A 153 -25.76 23.25 5.47
N GLY A 154 -26.13 24.48 5.84
CA GLY A 154 -27.13 24.71 6.87
C GLY A 154 -26.65 24.60 8.31
N GLN A 155 -25.36 24.38 8.54
CA GLN A 155 -24.71 24.40 9.84
C GLN A 155 -23.72 25.58 9.92
N PRO A 156 -23.55 26.21 11.09
CA PRO A 156 -22.48 27.18 11.27
C PRO A 156 -21.12 26.49 11.06
N PHE A 157 -20.21 27.15 10.32
CA PHE A 157 -18.86 26.63 10.20
C PHE A 157 -18.19 26.53 11.58
N PRO A 158 -17.55 25.39 11.90
CA PRO A 158 -16.87 25.22 13.17
C PRO A 158 -15.77 26.29 13.34
N ALA A 159 -15.68 26.88 14.53
CA ALA A 159 -14.60 27.79 14.83
C ALA A 159 -13.26 27.07 14.69
N LEU A 160 -12.33 27.69 13.96
CA LEU A 160 -10.97 27.15 13.83
C LEU A 160 -10.25 27.26 15.18
N GLN A 161 -10.16 26.15 15.87
CA GLN A 161 -9.37 26.03 17.10
C GLN A 161 -8.14 25.19 16.80
N PRO A 162 -6.93 25.78 16.79
CA PRO A 162 -5.72 25.00 16.59
C PRO A 162 -5.56 23.94 17.67
N GLN A 163 -5.40 22.70 17.29
CA GLN A 163 -5.06 21.61 18.20
C GLN A 163 -3.70 21.87 18.86
N GLN A 164 -3.50 21.39 20.07
CA GLN A 164 -2.18 21.41 20.69
C GLN A 164 -1.15 20.74 19.77
N ASN A 165 0.04 21.35 19.64
CA ASN A 165 1.08 20.89 18.73
C ASN A 165 0.70 20.90 17.22
N PHE A 166 -0.27 21.72 16.81
CA PHE A 166 -0.78 21.79 15.44
C PHE A 166 0.33 21.79 14.37
N TRP A 167 1.35 22.63 14.49
CA TRP A 167 2.42 22.73 13.51
C TRP A 167 3.26 21.46 13.42
N ALA A 168 3.51 20.79 14.55
CA ALA A 168 4.25 19.53 14.56
C ALA A 168 3.43 18.42 13.91
N PHE A 169 2.12 18.32 14.20
CA PHE A 169 1.23 17.40 13.51
C PHE A 169 1.17 17.68 12.01
N LEU A 170 1.05 18.96 11.63
CA LEU A 170 0.98 19.33 10.21
C LEU A 170 2.25 18.89 9.45
N VAL A 171 3.43 19.12 10.01
CA VAL A 171 4.70 18.69 9.42
C VAL A 171 4.74 17.16 9.29
N VAL A 172 4.40 16.42 10.35
CA VAL A 172 4.37 14.96 10.31
C VAL A 172 3.39 14.47 9.25
N ILE A 173 2.17 15.00 9.21
CA ILE A 173 1.14 14.60 8.23
C ILE A 173 1.63 14.86 6.81
N LEU A 174 2.10 16.06 6.50
CA LEU A 174 2.53 16.41 5.15
C LEU A 174 3.69 15.56 4.64
N LEU A 175 4.61 15.18 5.52
CA LEU A 175 5.79 14.39 5.15
C LEU A 175 5.52 12.88 5.12
N THR A 176 4.67 12.37 6.01
CA THR A 176 4.57 10.93 6.21
C THR A 176 3.25 10.32 5.75
N SER A 177 2.12 11.06 5.73
CA SER A 177 0.84 10.50 5.26
C SER A 177 0.85 10.08 3.80
N PRO A 178 1.46 10.83 2.85
CA PRO A 178 1.55 10.35 1.47
C PRO A 178 2.37 9.07 1.35
N LEU A 179 3.42 8.94 2.16
CA LEU A 179 4.27 7.75 2.18
C LEU A 179 3.53 6.54 2.75
N GLN A 180 2.81 6.73 3.86
CA GLN A 180 1.97 5.70 4.48
C GLN A 180 0.86 5.24 3.53
N ALA A 181 0.13 6.18 2.89
CA ALA A 181 -0.91 5.85 1.92
C ALA A 181 -0.36 5.07 0.71
N ALA A 182 0.80 5.50 0.17
CA ALA A 182 1.46 4.76 -0.89
C ALA A 182 1.87 3.36 -0.44
N ALA A 183 2.33 3.19 0.79
CA ALA A 183 2.76 1.91 1.34
C ALA A 183 1.59 0.91 1.43
N GLU A 184 0.43 1.36 1.86
CA GLU A 184 -0.79 0.55 1.86
C GLU A 184 -1.21 0.15 0.44
N GLU A 185 -1.16 1.06 -0.52
CA GLU A 185 -1.47 0.75 -1.92
C GLU A 185 -0.48 -0.28 -2.51
N PHE A 186 0.83 -0.13 -2.25
CA PHE A 186 1.84 -1.10 -2.70
C PHE A 186 1.61 -2.49 -2.11
N PHE A 187 1.21 -2.59 -0.85
CA PHE A 187 1.02 -3.87 -0.19
C PHE A 187 -0.33 -4.52 -0.52
N PHE A 188 -1.43 -3.80 -0.32
CA PHE A 188 -2.77 -4.37 -0.48
C PHE A 188 -3.17 -4.45 -1.96
N ARG A 189 -3.07 -3.38 -2.73
CA ARG A 189 -3.51 -3.33 -4.15
C ARG A 189 -2.40 -3.75 -5.10
N GLY A 190 -1.15 -3.55 -4.73
CA GLY A 190 0.00 -4.06 -5.46
C GLY A 190 0.21 -5.55 -5.20
N TYR A 191 0.79 -5.87 -4.05
CA TYR A 191 1.28 -7.20 -3.78
C TYR A 191 0.18 -8.23 -3.48
N LEU A 192 -0.65 -7.99 -2.44
CA LEU A 192 -1.64 -8.98 -1.99
C LEU A 192 -2.69 -9.27 -3.05
N LEU A 193 -3.21 -8.25 -3.74
CA LEU A 193 -4.19 -8.43 -4.80
C LEU A 193 -3.65 -9.37 -5.89
N GLN A 194 -2.45 -9.10 -6.39
CA GLN A 194 -1.81 -9.93 -7.42
C GLN A 194 -1.50 -11.34 -6.89
N ALA A 195 -0.97 -11.46 -5.67
CA ALA A 195 -0.64 -12.74 -5.06
C ALA A 195 -1.88 -13.62 -4.84
N PHE A 196 -3.00 -13.05 -4.35
CA PHE A 196 -4.26 -13.77 -4.24
C PHE A 196 -4.83 -14.18 -5.59
N HIS A 197 -4.75 -13.30 -6.60
CA HIS A 197 -5.22 -13.64 -7.94
C HIS A 197 -4.53 -14.91 -8.48
N THR A 198 -3.25 -15.12 -8.21
CA THR A 198 -2.52 -16.33 -8.64
C THR A 198 -3.12 -17.63 -8.06
N LEU A 199 -3.80 -17.56 -6.90
CA LEU A 199 -4.41 -18.73 -6.28
C LEU A 199 -5.70 -19.17 -6.97
N ALA A 200 -6.43 -18.21 -7.55
CA ALA A 200 -7.68 -18.45 -8.28
C ALA A 200 -7.73 -17.63 -9.59
N PRO A 201 -6.86 -17.91 -10.58
CA PRO A 201 -6.72 -17.08 -11.78
C PRO A 201 -7.96 -17.06 -12.68
N ARG A 202 -8.89 -18.03 -12.50
CA ARG A 202 -10.18 -18.05 -13.22
C ARG A 202 -11.21 -17.09 -12.62
N SER A 203 -10.99 -16.60 -11.41
CA SER A 203 -11.90 -15.68 -10.73
C SER A 203 -11.32 -14.26 -10.75
N PRO A 204 -11.89 -13.35 -11.54
CA PRO A 204 -11.38 -11.97 -11.64
C PRO A 204 -11.55 -11.17 -10.33
N TRP A 205 -12.38 -11.67 -9.42
CA TRP A 205 -12.72 -10.98 -8.16
C TRP A 205 -11.94 -11.49 -6.95
N PHE A 206 -11.35 -12.69 -7.03
CA PHE A 206 -10.76 -13.35 -5.85
C PHE A 206 -9.63 -12.50 -5.23
N GLY A 207 -8.71 -11.99 -6.05
CA GLY A 207 -7.63 -11.14 -5.59
C GLY A 207 -8.14 -9.83 -4.97
N VAL A 208 -9.12 -9.19 -5.61
CA VAL A 208 -9.73 -7.94 -5.13
C VAL A 208 -10.43 -8.15 -3.79
N VAL A 209 -11.29 -9.16 -3.67
CA VAL A 209 -12.08 -9.42 -2.46
C VAL A 209 -11.19 -9.82 -1.28
N CYS A 210 -10.24 -10.74 -1.47
CA CYS A 210 -9.33 -11.16 -0.40
C CYS A 210 -8.43 -10.03 0.08
N SER A 211 -7.89 -9.24 -0.85
CA SER A 211 -7.07 -8.07 -0.50
C SER A 211 -7.89 -7.01 0.25
N ALA A 212 -9.11 -6.72 -0.20
CA ALA A 212 -10.00 -5.77 0.46
C ALA A 212 -10.42 -6.23 1.87
N ALA A 213 -10.67 -7.53 2.03
CA ALA A 213 -11.00 -8.11 3.35
C ALA A 213 -9.83 -7.95 4.34
N LEU A 214 -8.59 -8.27 3.91
CA LEU A 214 -7.42 -8.06 4.75
C LEU A 214 -7.18 -6.58 5.05
N PHE A 215 -7.36 -5.70 4.06
CA PHE A 215 -7.27 -4.26 4.27
C PHE A 215 -8.24 -3.78 5.36
N ALA A 216 -9.51 -4.21 5.29
CA ALA A 216 -10.50 -3.86 6.30
C ALA A 216 -10.14 -4.43 7.69
N LEU A 217 -9.72 -5.70 7.77
CA LEU A 217 -9.31 -6.35 9.03
C LEU A 217 -8.11 -5.67 9.70
N PHE A 218 -7.15 -5.18 8.92
CA PHE A 218 -5.92 -4.56 9.45
C PHE A 218 -6.11 -3.14 9.99
N HIS A 219 -7.30 -2.59 9.85
CA HIS A 219 -7.65 -1.31 10.48
C HIS A 219 -8.05 -1.44 11.97
N GLY A 220 -7.80 -2.57 12.59
CA GLY A 220 -7.99 -2.82 14.03
C GLY A 220 -9.44 -3.11 14.43
N THR A 221 -9.71 -2.97 15.73
CA THR A 221 -11.05 -3.19 16.28
C THR A 221 -12.03 -2.15 15.75
N GLN A 222 -13.13 -2.62 15.19
CA GLN A 222 -14.13 -1.78 14.54
C GLN A 222 -15.52 -2.43 14.63
N ASN A 223 -16.54 -1.60 14.52
CA ASN A 223 -17.91 -2.10 14.37
C ASN A 223 -18.18 -2.58 12.92
N ILE A 224 -19.28 -3.31 12.74
CA ILE A 224 -19.65 -3.86 11.43
C ILE A 224 -19.79 -2.78 10.34
N PRO A 225 -20.48 -1.65 10.56
CA PRO A 225 -20.58 -0.58 9.56
C PRO A 225 -19.22 -0.06 9.09
N LEU A 226 -18.29 0.17 10.01
CA LEU A 226 -16.96 0.67 9.69
C LEU A 226 -16.10 -0.37 8.96
N PHE A 227 -16.26 -1.66 9.29
CA PHE A 227 -15.64 -2.74 8.55
C PHE A 227 -16.16 -2.78 7.10
N LEU A 228 -17.49 -2.71 6.93
CA LEU A 228 -18.11 -2.74 5.61
C LEU A 228 -17.70 -1.53 4.75
N ASP A 229 -17.60 -0.35 5.35
CA ASP A 229 -17.12 0.86 4.67
C ASP A 229 -15.70 0.66 4.12
N ARG A 230 -14.77 0.21 4.96
CA ARG A 230 -13.38 -0.06 4.57
C ARG A 230 -13.26 -1.20 3.56
N PHE A 231 -14.08 -2.23 3.72
CA PHE A 231 -14.13 -3.33 2.76
C PHE A 231 -14.64 -2.84 1.40
N ALA A 232 -15.74 -2.08 1.36
CA ALA A 232 -16.30 -1.51 0.14
C ALA A 232 -15.29 -0.56 -0.55
N PHE A 233 -14.64 0.30 0.22
CA PHE A 233 -13.53 1.13 -0.27
C PHE A 233 -12.40 0.28 -0.87
N GLY A 234 -11.98 -0.77 -0.16
CA GLY A 234 -10.96 -1.70 -0.62
C GLY A 234 -11.32 -2.37 -1.95
N VAL A 235 -12.56 -2.84 -2.09
CA VAL A 235 -13.08 -3.43 -3.33
C VAL A 235 -13.10 -2.39 -4.45
N LEU A 236 -13.64 -1.19 -4.21
CA LEU A 236 -13.73 -0.13 -5.20
C LEU A 236 -12.34 0.22 -5.77
N VAL A 237 -11.38 0.48 -4.88
CA VAL A 237 -10.00 0.82 -5.29
C VAL A 237 -9.33 -0.36 -5.99
N GLY A 238 -9.52 -1.60 -5.49
CA GLY A 238 -8.99 -2.80 -6.14
C GLY A 238 -9.50 -2.96 -7.58
N VAL A 239 -10.81 -2.76 -7.80
CA VAL A 239 -11.41 -2.78 -9.15
C VAL A 239 -10.84 -1.67 -10.04
N LEU A 240 -10.69 -0.47 -9.50
CA LEU A 240 -10.10 0.64 -10.24
C LEU A 240 -8.67 0.32 -10.66
N VAL A 241 -7.86 -0.23 -9.76
CA VAL A 241 -6.46 -0.60 -10.05
C VAL A 241 -6.39 -1.68 -11.13
N VAL A 242 -7.20 -2.73 -11.06
CA VAL A 242 -7.25 -3.77 -12.10
C VAL A 242 -7.65 -3.18 -13.45
N LYS A 243 -8.69 -2.34 -13.48
CA LYS A 243 -9.19 -1.75 -14.73
C LYS A 243 -8.24 -0.70 -15.33
N THR A 244 -7.58 0.11 -14.52
CA THR A 244 -6.71 1.20 -14.97
C THR A 244 -5.24 0.78 -15.06
N GLY A 245 -4.83 -0.22 -14.30
CA GLY A 245 -3.50 -0.82 -14.33
C GLY A 245 -3.24 -1.61 -15.61
N ALA A 246 -4.29 -2.18 -16.21
CA ALA A 246 -4.23 -2.89 -17.48
C ALA A 246 -4.20 -1.90 -18.65
N TRP A 247 -3.01 -1.64 -19.20
CA TRP A 247 -2.93 -0.97 -20.50
C TRP A 247 -3.22 -2.00 -21.61
N ARG A 248 -4.36 -1.89 -22.25
CA ARG A 248 -4.64 -2.60 -23.50
C ARG A 248 -4.24 -1.68 -24.67
N PRO A 249 -3.38 -2.11 -25.60
CA PRO A 249 -3.16 -1.37 -26.82
C PRO A 249 -4.50 -1.24 -27.58
N PRO A 250 -4.73 -0.13 -28.32
CA PRO A 250 -5.99 0.11 -29.04
C PRO A 250 -6.37 -0.96 -30.06
N SER A 251 -5.41 -1.78 -30.49
CA SER A 251 -5.55 -2.85 -31.51
C SER A 251 -6.18 -4.15 -30.97
N ALA A 252 -6.47 -4.28 -29.69
CA ALA A 252 -7.04 -5.50 -29.10
C ALA A 252 -8.58 -5.46 -28.94
N ARG A 253 -9.28 -4.59 -29.68
CA ARG A 253 -10.75 -4.61 -29.78
C ARG A 253 -11.13 -5.07 -31.18
N THR A 254 -11.12 -6.34 -31.39
CA THR A 254 -11.89 -7.00 -32.45
C THR A 254 -12.73 -8.07 -31.81
#